data_54d6e1b7946377ed9758073902a7b79f
#
_entry.id   54d6e1b7946377ed9758073902a7b79f
#
_cell.length_a   1.000
_cell.length_b   1.000
_cell.length_c   1.000
_cell.angle_alpha   90.00
_cell.angle_beta   90.00
_cell.angle_gamma   90.00
#
_symmetry.space_group_name_H-M   'P 1'
#
loop_
_entity.id
_entity.type
_entity.pdbx_description
1 polymer ?
#
loop_
_entity_poly.entity_id
_entity_poly.type
_entity_poly.pdbx_seq_one_letter_code
_entity_poly.pdbx_strand_id
1 'polypeptide(L)'
;MSHMHAKRNRDDASQGISAMIVFIAIILMSSVISAVVIGFGEKVFSETKTDAQENVPTVKGIVNIVILEIFTLGANDEIHIVFELPYIEAPISDENVAWVVMCHPSGTDNVAFDEGDFTIATELDGDGRTTLPLTEFQTAVTYRMIMTLTECDLEDVDSASLVLMVDRGRTQEWEMNIGSAPYQGQDLN
;
A
#
# COMPACT_ATOMS: atom_id res chain seq x y z
N MET A 1 84.59 -6.04 -31.68
CA MET A 1 83.66 -6.44 -30.61
C MET A 1 82.90 -5.28 -29.94
N SER A 2 83.29 -4.03 -30.13
CA SER A 2 82.67 -2.87 -29.43
C SER A 2 81.29 -2.44 -29.97
N HIS A 3 80.99 -2.67 -31.27
CA HIS A 3 79.69 -2.24 -31.87
C HIS A 3 78.48 -3.09 -31.49
N MET A 4 78.64 -4.34 -31.03
CA MET A 4 77.52 -5.20 -30.63
C MET A 4 76.94 -4.84 -29.25
N HIS A 5 77.77 -4.39 -28.32
CA HIS A 5 77.29 -3.96 -27.00
C HIS A 5 76.47 -2.65 -27.02
N ALA A 6 76.86 -1.72 -27.86
CA ALA A 6 76.13 -0.42 -27.98
C ALA A 6 74.74 -0.58 -28.58
N LYS A 7 74.52 -1.49 -29.52
CA LYS A 7 73.23 -1.78 -30.13
C LYS A 7 72.28 -2.45 -29.16
N ARG A 8 72.77 -3.41 -28.35
CA ARG A 8 71.96 -4.14 -27.34
C ARG A 8 71.46 -3.21 -26.24
N ASN A 9 72.29 -2.28 -25.74
CA ASN A 9 71.89 -1.29 -24.76
C ASN A 9 70.82 -0.30 -25.28
N ARG A 10 70.80 0.02 -26.58
CA ARG A 10 69.76 0.87 -27.18
C ARG A 10 68.45 0.15 -27.30
N ASP A 11 68.45 -1.11 -27.65
CA ASP A 11 67.23 -1.90 -27.80
C ASP A 11 66.59 -2.13 -26.42
N ASP A 12 67.38 -2.41 -25.36
CA ASP A 12 66.91 -2.57 -23.99
C ASP A 12 66.34 -1.24 -23.43
N ALA A 13 66.97 -0.10 -23.73
CA ALA A 13 66.46 1.21 -23.32
C ALA A 13 65.15 1.58 -24.05
N SER A 14 65.03 1.27 -25.35
CA SER A 14 63.83 1.46 -26.12
C SER A 14 62.69 0.60 -25.63
N GLN A 15 62.97 -0.65 -25.23
CA GLN A 15 61.96 -1.56 -24.68
C GLN A 15 61.46 -1.09 -23.33
N GLY A 16 62.36 -0.55 -22.44
CA GLY A 16 61.99 0.02 -21.16
C GLY A 16 61.09 1.25 -21.28
N ILE A 17 61.37 2.16 -22.25
CA ILE A 17 60.52 3.34 -22.53
C ILE A 17 59.14 2.92 -23.04
N SER A 18 59.10 1.94 -23.95
CA SER A 18 57.83 1.44 -24.49
C SER A 18 56.96 0.81 -23.40
N ALA A 19 57.55 0.03 -22.50
CA ALA A 19 56.85 -0.56 -21.34
C ALA A 19 56.29 0.52 -20.39
N MET A 20 57.05 1.59 -20.17
CA MET A 20 56.61 2.72 -19.32
C MET A 20 55.46 3.48 -19.91
N ILE A 21 55.44 3.71 -21.24
CA ILE A 21 54.36 4.36 -21.96
C ILE A 21 53.06 3.52 -21.87
N VAL A 22 53.16 2.22 -22.10
CA VAL A 22 52.03 1.29 -21.97
C VAL A 22 51.49 1.29 -20.56
N PHE A 23 52.34 1.28 -19.55
CA PHE A 23 51.96 1.32 -18.16
C PHE A 23 51.17 2.61 -17.79
N ILE A 24 51.71 3.75 -18.21
CA ILE A 24 51.02 5.05 -18.01
C ILE A 24 49.68 5.06 -18.75
N ALA A 25 49.62 4.53 -19.96
CA ALA A 25 48.36 4.47 -20.73
C ALA A 25 47.29 3.60 -20.01
N ILE A 26 47.68 2.48 -19.42
CA ILE A 26 46.81 1.61 -18.65
C ILE A 26 46.29 2.31 -17.39
N ILE A 27 47.14 3.04 -16.67
CA ILE A 27 46.75 3.79 -15.48
C ILE A 27 45.76 4.89 -15.86
N LEU A 28 46.04 5.64 -16.93
CA LEU A 28 45.11 6.69 -17.40
C LEU A 28 43.75 6.12 -17.83
N MET A 29 43.76 5.03 -18.61
CA MET A 29 42.51 4.36 -18.99
C MET A 29 41.71 3.85 -17.77
N SER A 30 42.40 3.23 -16.82
CA SER A 30 41.77 2.73 -15.59
C SER A 30 41.15 3.85 -14.77
N SER A 31 41.81 5.01 -14.67
CA SER A 31 41.29 6.15 -13.93
C SER A 31 40.03 6.75 -14.59
N VAL A 32 40.01 6.83 -15.93
CA VAL A 32 38.84 7.30 -16.69
C VAL A 32 37.64 6.35 -16.52
N ILE A 33 37.88 5.04 -16.64
CA ILE A 33 36.85 4.04 -16.46
C ILE A 33 36.29 4.11 -15.03
N SER A 34 37.15 4.23 -14.03
CA SER A 34 36.74 4.36 -12.62
C SER A 34 35.86 5.60 -12.40
N ALA A 35 36.25 6.73 -12.97
CA ALA A 35 35.47 7.97 -12.86
C ALA A 35 34.06 7.84 -13.50
N VAL A 36 33.98 7.19 -14.68
CA VAL A 36 32.72 6.94 -15.36
C VAL A 36 31.82 5.99 -14.55
N VAL A 37 32.38 4.91 -14.02
CA VAL A 37 31.64 3.92 -13.21
C VAL A 37 31.11 4.56 -11.93
N ILE A 38 31.91 5.38 -11.25
CA ILE A 38 31.48 6.08 -10.03
C ILE A 38 30.35 7.07 -10.37
N GLY A 39 30.52 7.91 -11.41
CA GLY A 39 29.50 8.87 -11.82
C GLY A 39 28.19 8.22 -12.27
N PHE A 40 28.27 7.07 -12.95
CA PHE A 40 27.08 6.28 -13.29
C PHE A 40 26.41 5.70 -12.06
N GLY A 41 27.22 5.15 -11.12
CA GLY A 41 26.73 4.60 -9.85
C GLY A 41 26.01 5.66 -9.00
N GLU A 42 26.56 6.87 -8.90
CA GLU A 42 25.92 7.98 -8.19
C GLU A 42 24.59 8.38 -8.82
N LYS A 43 24.53 8.43 -10.15
CA LYS A 43 23.29 8.76 -10.87
C LYS A 43 22.21 7.71 -10.64
N VAL A 44 22.54 6.43 -10.83
CA VAL A 44 21.59 5.32 -10.58
C VAL A 44 21.12 5.32 -9.13
N PHE A 45 22.02 5.51 -8.17
CA PHE A 45 21.67 5.57 -6.76
C PHE A 45 20.75 6.75 -6.43
N SER A 46 21.01 7.92 -7.02
CA SER A 46 20.18 9.12 -6.86
C SER A 46 18.77 8.90 -7.45
N GLU A 47 18.68 8.35 -8.66
CA GLU A 47 17.40 8.02 -9.30
C GLU A 47 16.62 6.98 -8.48
N THR A 48 17.27 5.89 -8.06
CA THR A 48 16.64 4.87 -7.22
C THR A 48 16.17 5.42 -5.89
N LYS A 49 16.92 6.35 -5.28
CA LYS A 49 16.51 7.00 -4.03
C LYS A 49 15.29 7.90 -4.24
N THR A 50 15.25 8.65 -5.33
CA THR A 50 14.11 9.51 -5.67
C THR A 50 12.86 8.66 -5.94
N ASP A 51 12.98 7.61 -6.77
CA ASP A 51 11.88 6.69 -7.05
C ASP A 51 11.40 5.97 -5.78
N ALA A 52 12.32 5.58 -4.89
CA ALA A 52 11.97 4.97 -3.61
C ALA A 52 11.27 5.96 -2.66
N GLN A 53 11.60 7.24 -2.70
CA GLN A 53 10.94 8.26 -1.88
C GLN A 53 9.57 8.69 -2.44
N GLU A 54 9.41 8.73 -3.77
CA GLU A 54 8.12 9.01 -4.41
C GLU A 54 7.15 7.83 -4.31
N ASN A 55 7.67 6.61 -4.34
CA ASN A 55 6.89 5.37 -4.28
C ASN A 55 6.87 4.72 -2.89
N VAL A 56 7.37 5.37 -1.83
CA VAL A 56 7.00 4.92 -0.47
C VAL A 56 5.50 5.16 -0.36
N PRO A 57 4.66 4.11 -0.38
CA PRO A 57 3.26 4.30 -0.05
C PRO A 57 3.27 4.84 1.38
N THR A 58 2.99 6.14 1.54
CA THR A 58 2.56 6.65 2.83
C THR A 58 1.37 5.76 3.18
N VAL A 59 1.54 4.86 4.15
CA VAL A 59 0.45 4.04 4.66
C VAL A 59 -0.57 5.03 5.21
N LYS A 60 -1.55 5.37 4.40
CA LYS A 60 -2.55 6.39 4.70
C LYS A 60 -3.60 5.91 5.70
N GLY A 61 -3.34 4.82 6.37
CA GLY A 61 -4.17 4.43 7.47
C GLY A 61 -4.64 2.98 7.42
N ILE A 62 -5.06 2.56 8.57
CA ILE A 62 -5.72 1.29 8.83
C ILE A 62 -7.04 1.68 9.47
N VAL A 63 -8.14 1.12 9.02
CA VAL A 63 -9.42 1.27 9.69
C VAL A 63 -9.43 0.31 10.87
N ASN A 64 -9.62 0.82 12.07
CA ASN A 64 -9.82 0.01 13.27
C ASN A 64 -11.31 -0.07 13.57
N ILE A 65 -11.89 -1.24 13.46
CA ILE A 65 -13.30 -1.47 13.81
C ILE A 65 -13.40 -1.59 15.34
N VAL A 66 -14.24 -0.74 15.91
CA VAL A 66 -14.55 -0.75 17.36
C VAL A 66 -15.82 -1.53 17.63
N ILE A 67 -16.84 -1.37 16.79
CA ILE A 67 -18.11 -2.09 16.86
C ILE A 67 -18.52 -2.45 15.43
N LEU A 68 -18.96 -3.68 15.25
CA LEU A 68 -19.59 -4.16 14.03
C LEU A 68 -20.80 -5.00 14.44
N GLU A 69 -22.00 -4.49 14.21
CA GLU A 69 -23.23 -5.12 14.67
C GLU A 69 -24.35 -5.05 13.63
N ILE A 70 -25.27 -5.97 13.70
CA ILE A 70 -26.51 -5.92 12.90
C ILE A 70 -27.38 -4.80 13.43
N PHE A 71 -27.64 -3.80 12.62
CA PHE A 71 -28.51 -2.67 12.99
C PHE A 71 -29.98 -2.98 12.75
N THR A 72 -30.34 -3.50 11.58
CA THR A 72 -31.69 -3.87 11.20
C THR A 72 -31.67 -5.11 10.31
N LEU A 73 -32.64 -5.98 10.47
CA LEU A 73 -32.92 -7.11 9.59
C LEU A 73 -34.27 -6.89 8.89
N GLY A 74 -34.39 -7.25 7.63
CA GLY A 74 -35.66 -7.13 6.88
C GLY A 74 -35.48 -7.03 5.38
N ALA A 75 -36.24 -6.16 4.72
CA ALA A 75 -36.19 -6.04 3.26
C ALA A 75 -34.84 -5.54 2.72
N ASN A 76 -34.12 -4.77 3.50
CA ASN A 76 -32.72 -4.39 3.31
C ASN A 76 -32.08 -4.49 4.69
N ASP A 77 -31.07 -5.32 4.79
CA ASP A 77 -30.34 -5.48 6.02
C ASP A 77 -29.37 -4.31 6.20
N GLU A 78 -29.14 -3.93 7.43
CA GLU A 78 -28.27 -2.82 7.76
C GLU A 78 -27.25 -3.26 8.82
N ILE A 79 -25.99 -2.89 8.57
CA ILE A 79 -24.88 -3.11 9.48
C ILE A 79 -24.44 -1.76 10.05
N HIS A 80 -24.36 -1.66 11.36
CA HIS A 80 -23.76 -0.54 12.06
C HIS A 80 -22.27 -0.79 12.29
N ILE A 81 -21.43 0.10 11.79
CA ILE A 81 -20.01 0.09 12.03
C ILE A 81 -19.60 1.33 12.81
N VAL A 82 -18.82 1.12 13.87
CA VAL A 82 -18.09 2.18 14.58
C VAL A 82 -16.60 1.92 14.35
N PHE A 83 -15.89 2.94 13.92
CA PHE A 83 -14.51 2.80 13.49
C PHE A 83 -13.66 4.02 13.82
N GLU A 84 -12.36 3.82 13.77
CA GLU A 84 -11.32 4.84 13.96
C GLU A 84 -10.23 4.65 12.90
N LEU A 85 -9.52 5.74 12.59
CA LEU A 85 -8.32 5.70 11.77
C LEU A 85 -7.10 6.14 12.62
N PRO A 86 -6.54 5.24 13.44
CA PRO A 86 -5.52 5.61 14.43
C PRO A 86 -4.18 6.01 13.83
N TYR A 87 -3.87 5.57 12.60
CA TYR A 87 -2.55 5.72 11.99
C TYR A 87 -2.60 6.49 10.68
N ILE A 88 -3.14 7.70 10.70
CA ILE A 88 -3.14 8.62 9.55
C ILE A 88 -2.26 9.81 9.86
N GLU A 89 -1.40 10.19 8.91
CA GLU A 89 -0.51 11.36 9.04
C GLU A 89 -1.22 12.67 8.65
N ALA A 90 -2.24 12.58 7.80
CA ALA A 90 -3.04 13.71 7.34
C ALA A 90 -4.50 13.26 7.22
N PRO A 91 -5.47 14.19 7.32
CA PRO A 91 -6.88 13.86 7.10
C PRO A 91 -7.09 13.14 5.77
N ILE A 92 -7.96 12.14 5.78
CA ILE A 92 -8.33 11.32 4.62
C ILE A 92 -9.75 11.70 4.22
N SER A 93 -9.95 12.02 2.93
CA SER A 93 -11.29 12.24 2.40
C SER A 93 -12.14 10.97 2.54
N ASP A 94 -13.40 11.13 2.87
CA ASP A 94 -14.40 10.07 2.97
C ASP A 94 -14.52 9.25 1.68
N GLU A 95 -14.41 9.90 0.51
CA GLU A 95 -14.39 9.25 -0.82
C GLU A 95 -13.19 8.31 -1.03
N ASN A 96 -12.14 8.43 -0.22
CA ASN A 96 -10.93 7.60 -0.30
C ASN A 96 -11.00 6.35 0.59
N VAL A 97 -12.14 6.12 1.24
CA VAL A 97 -12.41 4.92 2.03
C VAL A 97 -13.64 4.24 1.46
N ALA A 98 -13.51 2.97 1.14
CA ALA A 98 -14.58 2.17 0.58
C ALA A 98 -14.76 0.87 1.37
N TRP A 99 -15.96 0.31 1.29
CA TRP A 99 -16.28 -0.97 1.88
C TRP A 99 -16.94 -1.90 0.86
N VAL A 100 -16.73 -3.19 1.05
CA VAL A 100 -17.40 -4.26 0.31
C VAL A 100 -17.82 -5.32 1.32
N VAL A 101 -19.08 -5.70 1.32
CA VAL A 101 -19.58 -6.89 2.00
C VAL A 101 -19.74 -7.99 0.97
N MET A 102 -19.05 -9.09 1.16
CA MET A 102 -19.18 -10.30 0.34
C MET A 102 -19.90 -11.36 1.13
N CYS A 103 -20.89 -12.00 0.53
CA CYS A 103 -21.68 -13.04 1.17
C CYS A 103 -21.88 -14.24 0.27
N HIS A 104 -22.11 -15.41 0.90
CA HIS A 104 -22.44 -16.65 0.23
C HIS A 104 -23.89 -17.01 0.60
N PRO A 105 -24.87 -16.72 -0.31
CA PRO A 105 -26.25 -17.09 -0.08
C PRO A 105 -26.41 -18.60 0.09
N SER A 106 -27.24 -19.00 1.09
CA SER A 106 -27.43 -20.40 1.45
C SER A 106 -27.89 -21.26 0.27
N GLY A 107 -27.25 -22.40 0.12
CA GLY A 107 -27.61 -23.37 -0.95
C GLY A 107 -27.17 -22.98 -2.36
N THR A 108 -26.33 -21.98 -2.53
CA THR A 108 -25.75 -21.60 -3.81
C THR A 108 -24.23 -21.57 -3.74
N ASP A 109 -23.57 -21.81 -4.88
CA ASP A 109 -22.11 -21.63 -5.03
C ASP A 109 -21.74 -20.21 -5.50
N ASN A 110 -22.71 -19.30 -5.54
CA ASN A 110 -22.51 -17.93 -5.99
C ASN A 110 -22.07 -17.04 -4.82
N VAL A 111 -21.30 -16.03 -5.16
CA VAL A 111 -20.95 -14.95 -4.23
C VAL A 111 -21.79 -13.73 -4.62
N ALA A 112 -22.52 -13.17 -3.68
CA ALA A 112 -23.14 -11.87 -3.79
C ALA A 112 -22.28 -10.83 -3.07
N PHE A 113 -22.42 -9.56 -3.42
CA PHE A 113 -21.68 -8.49 -2.76
C PHE A 113 -22.47 -7.18 -2.81
N ASP A 114 -22.30 -6.42 -1.75
CA ASP A 114 -22.70 -5.00 -1.67
C ASP A 114 -21.45 -4.16 -1.48
N GLU A 115 -21.43 -2.97 -2.07
CA GLU A 115 -20.30 -2.05 -2.00
C GLU A 115 -20.76 -0.62 -1.76
N GLY A 116 -19.89 0.18 -1.19
CA GLY A 116 -20.13 1.60 -0.98
C GLY A 116 -18.90 2.34 -0.49
N ASP A 117 -19.08 3.61 -0.26
CA ASP A 117 -18.09 4.52 0.31
C ASP A 117 -18.47 4.94 1.74
N PHE A 118 -17.69 5.85 2.31
CA PHE A 118 -17.90 6.37 3.65
C PHE A 118 -18.49 7.78 3.67
N THR A 119 -19.07 8.24 2.56
CA THR A 119 -19.61 9.61 2.42
C THR A 119 -20.80 9.91 3.35
N ILE A 120 -21.45 8.86 3.87
CA ILE A 120 -22.55 8.98 4.84
C ILE A 120 -22.08 8.86 6.30
N ALA A 121 -20.77 8.64 6.52
CA ALA A 121 -20.24 8.51 7.88
C ALA A 121 -20.36 9.83 8.65
N THR A 122 -20.57 9.73 9.95
CA THR A 122 -20.66 10.86 10.88
C THR A 122 -19.71 10.65 12.06
N GLU A 123 -19.47 11.68 12.85
CA GLU A 123 -18.92 11.47 14.19
C GLU A 123 -19.89 10.63 15.04
N LEU A 124 -19.44 10.16 16.18
CA LEU A 124 -20.22 9.25 17.03
C LEU A 124 -21.53 9.87 17.53
N ASP A 125 -21.63 11.19 17.60
CA ASP A 125 -22.86 11.92 18.01
C ASP A 125 -23.86 12.10 16.86
N GLY A 126 -23.48 11.82 15.61
CA GLY A 126 -24.35 11.83 14.45
C GLY A 126 -25.18 10.55 14.30
N ASP A 127 -25.95 10.45 13.23
CA ASP A 127 -26.83 9.29 12.97
C ASP A 127 -26.17 8.18 12.15
N GLY A 128 -24.97 8.40 11.62
CA GLY A 128 -24.25 7.44 10.78
C GLY A 128 -24.85 7.23 9.39
N ARG A 129 -25.71 8.14 8.92
CA ARG A 129 -26.38 8.04 7.62
C ARG A 129 -26.21 9.31 6.77
N THR A 130 -26.88 10.38 7.14
CA THR A 130 -26.97 11.61 6.33
C THR A 130 -26.92 12.88 7.16
N THR A 131 -27.10 12.80 8.46
CA THR A 131 -27.11 13.97 9.33
C THR A 131 -25.71 14.35 9.74
N LEU A 132 -25.21 15.48 9.25
CA LEU A 132 -23.86 15.96 9.46
C LEU A 132 -22.78 15.00 8.91
N PRO A 133 -22.87 14.56 7.63
CA PRO A 133 -21.83 13.73 7.05
C PRO A 133 -20.51 14.48 7.05
N LEU A 134 -19.44 13.74 7.24
CA LEU A 134 -18.08 14.26 7.24
C LEU A 134 -17.53 14.19 5.82
N THR A 135 -16.65 15.09 5.48
CA THR A 135 -15.88 15.05 4.24
C THR A 135 -14.45 14.57 4.42
N GLU A 136 -13.99 14.52 5.67
CA GLU A 136 -12.64 14.09 6.00
C GLU A 136 -12.60 13.39 7.36
N PHE A 137 -11.80 12.34 7.44
CA PHE A 137 -11.50 11.62 8.68
C PHE A 137 -10.20 12.10 9.30
N GLN A 138 -10.20 12.31 10.60
CA GLN A 138 -9.06 12.75 11.39
C GLN A 138 -8.59 11.63 12.32
N THR A 139 -7.32 11.67 12.71
CA THR A 139 -6.77 10.71 13.69
C THR A 139 -7.39 10.92 15.07
N ALA A 140 -7.53 9.83 15.83
CA ALA A 140 -8.07 9.82 17.19
C ALA A 140 -9.52 10.35 17.33
N VAL A 141 -10.28 10.30 16.24
CA VAL A 141 -11.73 10.56 16.25
C VAL A 141 -12.44 9.25 15.94
N THR A 142 -13.52 8.98 16.68
CA THR A 142 -14.37 7.81 16.48
C THR A 142 -15.54 8.20 15.60
N TYR A 143 -15.77 7.41 14.58
CA TYR A 143 -16.83 7.61 13.57
C TYR A 143 -17.81 6.46 13.60
N ARG A 144 -18.99 6.71 13.06
CA ARG A 144 -20.02 5.69 12.86
C ARG A 144 -20.64 5.81 11.49
N MET A 145 -21.10 4.68 10.97
CA MET A 145 -21.82 4.60 9.70
C MET A 145 -22.78 3.41 9.74
N ILE A 146 -23.88 3.55 9.02
CA ILE A 146 -24.83 2.45 8.79
C ILE A 146 -24.75 2.08 7.31
N MET A 147 -24.28 0.88 7.03
CA MET A 147 -24.18 0.28 5.71
C MET A 147 -25.49 -0.43 5.39
N THR A 148 -26.11 -0.13 4.26
CA THR A 148 -27.32 -0.82 3.79
C THR A 148 -26.92 -1.90 2.79
N LEU A 149 -27.36 -3.13 3.02
CA LEU A 149 -27.16 -4.26 2.14
C LEU A 149 -28.39 -4.48 1.28
N THR A 150 -28.19 -4.77 0.01
CA THR A 150 -29.28 -4.98 -0.96
C THR A 150 -29.24 -6.36 -1.60
N GLU A 151 -28.06 -6.90 -1.79
CA GLU A 151 -27.79 -8.20 -2.41
C GLU A 151 -27.45 -9.27 -1.37
N CYS A 152 -26.91 -8.87 -0.20
CA CYS A 152 -26.54 -9.74 0.91
C CYS A 152 -27.65 -9.75 1.96
N ASP A 153 -28.45 -10.81 2.00
CA ASP A 153 -29.47 -11.06 3.03
C ASP A 153 -28.81 -11.83 4.17
N LEU A 154 -28.60 -11.18 5.33
CA LEU A 154 -27.92 -11.76 6.48
C LEU A 154 -28.72 -12.92 7.13
N GLU A 155 -30.02 -13.04 6.84
CA GLU A 155 -30.87 -14.14 7.31
C GLU A 155 -30.70 -15.40 6.45
N ASP A 156 -30.19 -15.27 5.21
CA ASP A 156 -30.05 -16.37 4.25
C ASP A 156 -28.62 -16.51 3.68
N VAL A 157 -27.61 -16.37 4.53
CA VAL A 157 -26.19 -16.56 4.14
C VAL A 157 -25.51 -17.61 5.00
N ASP A 158 -24.61 -18.38 4.38
CA ASP A 158 -23.75 -19.33 5.09
C ASP A 158 -22.54 -18.65 5.72
N SER A 159 -22.03 -17.62 5.07
CA SER A 159 -20.90 -16.79 5.56
C SER A 159 -20.89 -15.44 4.88
N ALA A 160 -20.36 -14.45 5.57
CA ALA A 160 -20.10 -13.15 4.99
C ALA A 160 -18.80 -12.54 5.51
N SER A 161 -18.17 -11.70 4.72
CA SER A 161 -16.97 -10.96 5.07
C SER A 161 -17.09 -9.50 4.70
N LEU A 162 -16.56 -8.63 5.55
CA LEU A 162 -16.44 -7.19 5.33
C LEU A 162 -15.02 -6.88 4.90
N VAL A 163 -14.88 -6.23 3.76
CA VAL A 163 -13.58 -5.73 3.25
C VAL A 163 -13.60 -4.22 3.30
N LEU A 164 -12.63 -3.64 3.97
CA LEU A 164 -12.41 -2.20 4.02
C LEU A 164 -11.16 -1.83 3.23
N MET A 165 -11.27 -0.83 2.41
CA MET A 165 -10.21 -0.35 1.54
C MET A 165 -9.97 1.14 1.79
N VAL A 166 -8.71 1.51 2.01
CA VAL A 166 -8.28 2.90 2.12
C VAL A 166 -7.38 3.21 0.94
N ASP A 167 -7.65 4.28 0.20
CA ASP A 167 -6.78 4.69 -0.93
C ASP A 167 -5.35 4.91 -0.44
N ARG A 168 -4.40 4.24 -1.10
CA ARG A 168 -2.98 4.18 -0.69
C ARG A 168 -2.75 3.65 0.73
N GLY A 169 -3.76 3.03 1.34
CA GLY A 169 -3.70 2.38 2.63
C GLY A 169 -3.67 0.86 2.52
N ARG A 170 -4.15 0.20 3.57
CA ARG A 170 -4.30 -1.25 3.59
C ARG A 170 -5.73 -1.66 3.28
N THR A 171 -5.87 -2.72 2.50
CA THR A 171 -7.10 -3.49 2.45
C THR A 171 -7.14 -4.42 3.66
N GLN A 172 -8.26 -4.45 4.34
CA GLN A 172 -8.50 -5.27 5.52
C GLN A 172 -9.77 -6.06 5.30
N GLU A 173 -9.77 -7.31 5.74
CA GLU A 173 -10.88 -8.23 5.64
C GLU A 173 -11.23 -8.77 7.03
N TRP A 174 -12.52 -8.78 7.34
CA TRP A 174 -13.10 -9.36 8.55
C TRP A 174 -14.16 -10.38 8.19
N GLU A 175 -14.02 -11.58 8.70
CA GLU A 175 -15.06 -12.59 8.63
C GLU A 175 -16.15 -12.23 9.65
N MET A 176 -17.40 -12.08 9.19
CA MET A 176 -18.53 -11.73 10.04
C MET A 176 -19.16 -12.97 10.64
N ASN A 177 -19.32 -13.00 11.96
CA ASN A 177 -19.95 -14.09 12.69
C ASN A 177 -21.47 -13.91 12.76
N ILE A 178 -22.16 -14.28 11.68
CA ILE A 178 -23.63 -14.08 11.56
C ILE A 178 -24.39 -15.15 12.37
N GLY A 179 -23.90 -16.40 12.42
CA GLY A 179 -24.62 -17.49 13.06
C GLY A 179 -25.85 -17.97 12.27
N SER A 180 -26.58 -18.92 12.82
CA SER A 180 -27.74 -19.55 12.16
C SER A 180 -29.08 -18.85 12.39
N ALA A 181 -29.13 -17.88 13.25
CA ALA A 181 -30.32 -17.09 13.58
C ALA A 181 -29.88 -15.68 13.98
N PRO A 182 -29.57 -14.83 12.99
CA PRO A 182 -29.12 -13.47 13.25
C PRO A 182 -30.24 -12.64 13.91
N TYR A 183 -29.84 -11.68 14.72
CA TYR A 183 -30.77 -10.78 15.40
C TYR A 183 -30.22 -9.36 15.49
N GLN A 184 -31.10 -8.39 15.55
CA GLN A 184 -30.75 -7.00 15.71
C GLN A 184 -29.89 -6.75 16.98
N GLY A 185 -28.77 -6.05 16.85
CA GLY A 185 -27.79 -5.82 17.93
C GLY A 185 -26.80 -6.96 18.12
N GLN A 186 -26.78 -7.95 17.22
CA GLN A 186 -25.77 -9.01 17.25
C GLN A 186 -24.41 -8.46 16.86
N ASP A 187 -23.39 -8.73 17.68
CA ASP A 187 -21.99 -8.44 17.35
C ASP A 187 -21.51 -9.41 16.26
N LEU A 188 -20.91 -8.86 15.23
CA LEU A 188 -20.38 -9.58 14.06
C LEU A 188 -18.86 -9.79 14.11
N ASN A 189 -18.19 -9.29 15.17
CA ASN A 189 -16.74 -9.43 15.37
C ASN A 189 -16.34 -10.83 15.81
#